data_6b12a9671c7a2a8b0a9f51bdf7b9adb2
#
_entry.id   6b12a9671c7a2a8b0a9f51bdf7b9adb2
#
_cell.length_a   1.000
_cell.length_b   1.000
_cell.length_c   1.000
_cell.angle_alpha   90.00
_cell.angle_beta   90.00
_cell.angle_gamma   90.00
#
_symmetry.space_group_name_H-M   'P 1'
#
loop_
_entity.id
_entity.type
_entity.pdbx_description
1 polymer ?
#
loop_
_entity_poly.entity_id
_entity_poly.type
_entity_poly.pdbx_seq_one_letter_code
_entity_poly.pdbx_strand_id
1 'polypeptide(L)'
;MSKKLLLEKAHVEGIRHYDVYRREGGYRSVEKALKMQPTDIVEEVKKSGLRGRGGAGFPTGMKWSFLAKPEGVPRYLVCNADESEPGTFKDRYLMEFIPHLLIEGMIVSSFALGSNTSYIYIRGEYDWVTDILDEAIVEARNNGWLGKNIQGSGFDCDIHVQRGAGAYICGEETALLESLEGKRGNPRIKPPFPAVKVFGVARLW
;
A
#
# COMPACT_ATOMS: atom_id res chain seq x y z
N MET A 1 -27.30 -10.52 5.23
CA MET A 1 -26.24 -9.59 5.71
C MET A 1 -25.11 -9.59 4.70
N SER A 2 -24.63 -8.42 4.27
CA SER A 2 -23.45 -8.35 3.39
C SER A 2 -22.21 -8.84 4.14
N LYS A 3 -21.40 -9.69 3.49
CA LYS A 3 -20.16 -10.20 4.09
C LYS A 3 -19.14 -9.05 4.21
N LYS A 4 -18.65 -8.81 5.43
CA LYS A 4 -17.60 -7.81 5.69
C LYS A 4 -16.25 -8.46 5.39
N LEU A 5 -15.71 -8.30 4.18
CA LEU A 5 -14.45 -8.94 3.80
C LEU A 5 -13.24 -8.36 4.54
N LEU A 6 -13.06 -7.03 4.49
CA LEU A 6 -11.87 -6.39 5.08
C LEU A 6 -11.94 -6.30 6.61
N LEU A 7 -13.14 -6.14 7.16
CA LEU A 7 -13.35 -5.94 8.59
C LEU A 7 -13.88 -7.19 9.30
N GLU A 8 -13.81 -8.35 8.65
CA GLU A 8 -14.34 -9.62 9.20
C GLU A 8 -13.71 -9.94 10.55
N LYS A 9 -12.43 -9.64 10.71
CA LYS A 9 -11.66 -9.95 11.94
C LYS A 9 -11.38 -8.73 12.84
N ALA A 10 -11.91 -7.57 12.51
CA ALA A 10 -11.67 -6.35 13.29
C ALA A 10 -12.15 -6.41 14.74
N HIS A 11 -13.05 -7.38 15.05
CA HIS A 11 -13.57 -7.60 16.39
C HIS A 11 -12.73 -8.58 17.23
N VAL A 12 -11.72 -9.22 16.63
CA VAL A 12 -10.85 -10.16 17.35
C VAL A 12 -9.91 -9.36 18.23
N GLU A 13 -9.92 -9.65 19.52
CA GLU A 13 -9.06 -9.00 20.49
C GLU A 13 -7.58 -9.23 20.14
N GLY A 14 -6.79 -8.15 20.12
CA GLY A 14 -5.38 -8.19 19.80
C GLY A 14 -5.04 -8.40 18.31
N ILE A 15 -6.02 -8.37 17.40
CA ILE A 15 -5.80 -8.62 15.95
C ILE A 15 -4.77 -7.68 15.29
N ARG A 16 -4.51 -6.54 15.91
CA ARG A 16 -3.49 -5.60 15.43
C ARG A 16 -2.05 -6.09 15.62
N HIS A 17 -1.83 -7.08 16.50
CA HIS A 17 -0.51 -7.67 16.76
C HIS A 17 -0.26 -8.88 15.87
N TYR A 18 0.99 -9.05 15.46
CA TYR A 18 1.41 -10.07 14.51
C TYR A 18 0.95 -11.49 14.89
N ASP A 19 1.19 -11.91 16.14
CA ASP A 19 0.90 -13.28 16.56
C ASP A 19 -0.57 -13.64 16.45
N VAL A 20 -1.45 -12.71 16.82
CA VAL A 20 -2.91 -12.90 16.70
C VAL A 20 -3.31 -12.87 15.23
N TYR A 21 -2.82 -11.89 14.46
CA TYR A 21 -3.11 -11.79 13.04
C TYR A 21 -2.66 -13.03 12.27
N ARG A 22 -1.47 -13.55 12.57
CA ARG A 22 -0.93 -14.78 11.97
C ARG A 22 -1.76 -16.02 12.32
N ARG A 23 -2.13 -16.18 13.58
CA ARG A 23 -3.00 -17.27 14.05
C ARG A 23 -4.35 -17.26 13.35
N GLU A 24 -4.90 -16.09 13.10
CA GLU A 24 -6.14 -15.89 12.36
C GLU A 24 -5.99 -16.05 10.84
N GLY A 25 -4.86 -16.50 10.36
CA GLY A 25 -4.61 -16.81 8.96
C GLY A 25 -4.03 -15.66 8.14
N GLY A 26 -3.50 -14.65 8.79
CA GLY A 26 -2.78 -13.56 8.13
C GLY A 26 -1.52 -14.04 7.39
N TYR A 27 -1.08 -13.26 6.42
CA TYR A 27 0.05 -13.50 5.52
C TYR A 27 -0.04 -14.73 4.61
N ARG A 28 -1.14 -15.48 4.63
CA ARG A 28 -1.35 -16.62 3.70
C ARG A 28 -1.44 -16.17 2.25
N SER A 29 -1.95 -14.97 1.99
CA SER A 29 -1.99 -14.43 0.62
C SER A 29 -0.58 -14.09 0.12
N VAL A 30 0.32 -13.62 0.98
CA VAL A 30 1.73 -13.42 0.62
C VAL A 30 2.40 -14.77 0.31
N GLU A 31 2.22 -15.79 1.18
CA GLU A 31 2.78 -17.13 0.93
C GLU A 31 2.32 -17.71 -0.42
N LYS A 32 1.05 -17.48 -0.78
CA LYS A 32 0.51 -17.87 -2.09
C LYS A 32 1.15 -17.04 -3.20
N ALA A 33 1.16 -15.73 -3.06
CA ALA A 33 1.65 -14.81 -4.08
C ALA A 33 3.12 -15.03 -4.43
N LEU A 34 3.98 -15.24 -3.43
CA LEU A 34 5.41 -15.49 -3.64
C LEU A 34 5.72 -16.78 -4.43
N LYS A 35 4.74 -17.67 -4.57
CA LYS A 35 4.84 -18.89 -5.39
C LYS A 35 4.26 -18.72 -6.81
N MET A 36 3.67 -17.58 -7.11
CA MET A 36 3.06 -17.28 -8.40
C MET A 36 3.98 -16.41 -9.26
N GLN A 37 3.71 -16.35 -10.56
CA GLN A 37 4.33 -15.33 -11.40
C GLN A 37 3.67 -13.97 -11.12
N PRO A 38 4.43 -12.86 -11.08
CA PRO A 38 3.87 -11.52 -10.87
C PRO A 38 2.74 -11.17 -11.84
N THR A 39 2.83 -11.59 -13.10
CA THR A 39 1.80 -11.39 -14.12
C THR A 39 0.49 -12.10 -13.79
N ASP A 40 0.56 -13.30 -13.20
CA ASP A 40 -0.64 -14.07 -12.85
C ASP A 40 -1.41 -13.39 -11.70
N ILE A 41 -0.68 -12.77 -10.76
CA ILE A 41 -1.30 -11.97 -9.69
C ILE A 41 -2.06 -10.79 -10.29
N VAL A 42 -1.46 -10.07 -11.26
CA VAL A 42 -2.13 -8.95 -11.95
C VAL A 42 -3.41 -9.43 -12.64
N GLU A 43 -3.37 -10.57 -13.31
CA GLU A 43 -4.56 -11.14 -13.97
C GLU A 43 -5.62 -11.61 -12.95
N GLU A 44 -5.22 -12.17 -11.80
CA GLU A 44 -6.15 -12.53 -10.72
C GLU A 44 -6.86 -11.27 -10.17
N VAL A 45 -6.11 -10.18 -9.97
CA VAL A 45 -6.68 -8.89 -9.54
C VAL A 45 -7.62 -8.30 -10.61
N LYS A 46 -7.30 -8.41 -11.90
CA LYS A 46 -8.24 -8.01 -12.98
C LYS A 46 -9.52 -8.81 -12.93
N LYS A 47 -9.42 -10.14 -12.85
CA LYS A 47 -10.58 -11.06 -12.80
C LYS A 47 -11.46 -10.81 -11.58
N SER A 48 -10.88 -10.40 -10.46
CA SER A 48 -11.63 -10.10 -9.24
C SER A 48 -12.55 -8.89 -9.37
N GLY A 49 -12.32 -8.02 -10.34
CA GLY A 49 -13.06 -6.76 -10.51
C GLY A 49 -12.78 -5.73 -9.39
N LEU A 50 -11.69 -5.90 -8.61
CA LEU A 50 -11.30 -4.97 -7.56
C LEU A 50 -11.18 -3.55 -8.09
N ARG A 51 -11.78 -2.60 -7.38
CA ARG A 51 -11.76 -1.17 -7.72
C ARG A 51 -11.12 -0.35 -6.60
N GLY A 52 -10.46 0.74 -6.99
CA GLY A 52 -9.95 1.73 -6.06
C GLY A 52 -11.05 2.33 -5.18
N ARG A 53 -10.70 2.69 -3.96
CA ARG A 53 -11.62 3.25 -2.96
C ARG A 53 -11.34 4.73 -2.66
N GLY A 54 -10.53 5.38 -3.47
CA GLY A 54 -10.21 6.81 -3.37
C GLY A 54 -11.18 7.76 -4.09
N GLY A 55 -12.39 7.29 -4.45
CA GLY A 55 -13.43 8.09 -5.10
C GLY A 55 -13.69 7.70 -6.56
N ALA A 56 -12.68 7.65 -7.42
CA ALA A 56 -12.85 7.40 -8.86
C ALA A 56 -13.28 5.96 -9.21
N GLY A 57 -13.08 4.99 -8.32
CA GLY A 57 -13.51 3.60 -8.55
C GLY A 57 -12.83 2.92 -9.75
N PHE A 58 -11.61 3.34 -10.11
CA PHE A 58 -10.89 2.78 -11.25
C PHE A 58 -10.52 1.30 -11.00
N PRO A 59 -10.63 0.40 -12.02
CA PRO A 59 -10.28 -1.00 -11.87
C PRO A 59 -8.79 -1.19 -11.53
N THR A 60 -8.49 -1.76 -10.37
CA THR A 60 -7.13 -1.86 -9.82
C THR A 60 -6.20 -2.68 -10.73
N GLY A 61 -6.64 -3.86 -11.17
CA GLY A 61 -5.82 -4.72 -12.03
C GLY A 61 -5.54 -4.10 -13.40
N MET A 62 -6.46 -3.28 -13.93
CA MET A 62 -6.23 -2.51 -15.14
C MET A 62 -5.17 -1.42 -14.90
N LYS A 63 -5.26 -0.70 -13.78
CA LYS A 63 -4.23 0.29 -13.40
C LYS A 63 -2.85 -0.36 -13.31
N TRP A 64 -2.75 -1.54 -12.72
CA TRP A 64 -1.50 -2.29 -12.60
C TRP A 64 -0.92 -2.71 -13.95
N SER A 65 -1.78 -3.06 -14.93
CA SER A 65 -1.32 -3.46 -16.25
C SER A 65 -0.77 -2.32 -17.11
N PHE A 66 -1.09 -1.06 -16.77
CA PHE A 66 -0.54 0.12 -17.45
C PHE A 66 0.86 0.48 -16.99
N LEU A 67 1.37 -0.20 -15.96
CA LEU A 67 2.69 0.09 -15.44
C LEU A 67 3.77 -0.17 -16.48
N ALA A 68 4.40 0.89 -16.96
CA ALA A 68 5.58 0.77 -17.80
C ALA A 68 6.73 0.12 -17.03
N LYS A 69 7.42 -0.83 -17.66
CA LYS A 69 8.51 -1.61 -17.05
C LYS A 69 9.85 -1.31 -17.73
N PRO A 70 10.39 -0.05 -17.69
CA PRO A 70 11.71 0.21 -18.21
C PRO A 70 12.75 -0.52 -17.37
N GLU A 71 13.73 -1.12 -18.03
CA GLU A 71 14.86 -1.76 -17.35
C GLU A 71 15.72 -0.74 -16.61
N GLY A 72 16.28 -1.15 -15.46
CA GLY A 72 17.22 -0.34 -14.69
C GLY A 72 16.62 0.86 -13.94
N VAL A 73 15.30 1.06 -14.00
CA VAL A 73 14.63 2.15 -13.26
C VAL A 73 13.96 1.59 -12.01
N PRO A 74 14.32 2.09 -10.79
CA PRO A 74 13.65 1.67 -9.57
C PRO A 74 12.17 2.03 -9.61
N ARG A 75 11.35 1.17 -9.02
CA ARG A 75 9.91 1.37 -8.85
C ARG A 75 9.58 1.47 -7.39
N TYR A 76 8.64 2.33 -7.09
CA TYR A 76 8.12 2.51 -5.76
C TYR A 76 6.62 2.29 -5.77
N LEU A 77 6.11 1.62 -4.74
CA LEU A 77 4.68 1.53 -4.48
C LEU A 77 4.32 2.57 -3.44
N VAL A 78 3.30 3.38 -3.72
CA VAL A 78 2.79 4.35 -2.74
C VAL A 78 1.34 4.02 -2.40
N CYS A 79 1.11 3.72 -1.13
CA CYS A 79 -0.23 3.66 -0.57
C CYS A 79 -0.67 5.07 -0.18
N ASN A 80 -1.66 5.60 -0.87
CA ASN A 80 -2.29 6.85 -0.50
C ASN A 80 -3.22 6.63 0.70
N ALA A 81 -2.72 6.97 1.88
CA ALA A 81 -3.44 6.93 3.15
C ALA A 81 -3.73 8.36 3.68
N ASP A 82 -3.68 9.37 2.80
CA ASP A 82 -4.14 10.72 3.11
C ASP A 82 -5.66 10.78 3.03
N GLU A 83 -6.31 10.37 4.11
CA GLU A 83 -7.76 10.35 4.26
C GLU A 83 -8.24 11.70 4.83
N SER A 84 -8.23 12.72 4.01
CA SER A 84 -8.51 14.11 4.41
C SER A 84 -9.92 14.60 4.05
N GLU A 85 -10.73 13.78 3.34
CA GLU A 85 -12.13 14.14 3.02
C GLU A 85 -12.96 14.16 4.30
N PRO A 86 -13.66 15.27 4.62
CA PRO A 86 -14.50 15.37 5.81
C PRO A 86 -15.53 14.24 5.91
N GLY A 87 -15.63 13.63 7.11
CA GLY A 87 -16.54 12.51 7.38
C GLY A 87 -16.04 11.14 6.89
N THR A 88 -14.87 11.04 6.26
CA THR A 88 -14.28 9.78 5.81
C THR A 88 -13.35 9.21 6.89
N PHE A 89 -13.50 7.92 7.22
CA PHE A 89 -12.70 7.23 8.24
C PHE A 89 -12.48 5.74 7.93
N LYS A 90 -12.73 5.29 6.71
CA LYS A 90 -12.62 3.89 6.30
C LYS A 90 -11.18 3.37 6.32
N ASP A 91 -10.22 4.21 5.88
CA ASP A 91 -8.81 3.85 5.80
C ASP A 91 -8.16 3.91 7.18
N ARG A 92 -8.48 4.94 7.98
CA ARG A 92 -8.07 5.02 9.39
C ARG A 92 -8.49 3.76 10.15
N TYR A 93 -9.74 3.33 10.00
CA TYR A 93 -10.25 2.16 10.70
C TYR A 93 -9.46 0.89 10.37
N LEU A 94 -9.08 0.68 9.11
CA LEU A 94 -8.26 -0.45 8.70
C LEU A 94 -6.85 -0.37 9.31
N MET A 95 -6.21 0.80 9.22
CA MET A 95 -4.85 1.02 9.73
C MET A 95 -4.77 0.90 11.25
N GLU A 96 -5.79 1.37 11.96
CA GLU A 96 -5.84 1.37 13.42
C GLU A 96 -6.12 -0.04 13.99
N PHE A 97 -7.04 -0.78 13.38
CA PHE A 97 -7.51 -2.07 13.92
C PHE A 97 -6.86 -3.30 13.29
N ILE A 98 -6.47 -3.24 12.02
CA ILE A 98 -5.88 -4.39 11.32
C ILE A 98 -4.70 -3.93 10.44
N PRO A 99 -3.64 -3.34 11.01
CA PRO A 99 -2.51 -2.78 10.24
C PRO A 99 -1.80 -3.83 9.40
N HIS A 100 -1.68 -5.07 9.88
CA HIS A 100 -1.06 -6.17 9.15
C HIS A 100 -1.78 -6.53 7.86
N LEU A 101 -3.10 -6.29 7.75
CA LEU A 101 -3.83 -6.52 6.51
C LEU A 101 -3.37 -5.54 5.40
N LEU A 102 -3.10 -4.29 5.77
CA LEU A 102 -2.52 -3.31 4.85
C LEU A 102 -1.11 -3.73 4.43
N ILE A 103 -0.25 -4.08 5.39
CA ILE A 103 1.13 -4.53 5.12
C ILE A 103 1.13 -5.76 4.19
N GLU A 104 0.29 -6.75 4.47
CA GLU A 104 0.11 -7.94 3.63
C GLU A 104 -0.28 -7.57 2.20
N GLY A 105 -1.27 -6.69 2.04
CA GLY A 105 -1.69 -6.19 0.73
C GLY A 105 -0.59 -5.43 -0.01
N MET A 106 0.21 -4.65 0.69
CA MET A 106 1.35 -3.93 0.11
C MET A 106 2.44 -4.88 -0.35
N ILE A 107 2.77 -5.94 0.40
CA ILE A 107 3.76 -6.93 -0.01
C ILE A 107 3.32 -7.64 -1.29
N VAL A 108 2.06 -8.09 -1.36
CA VAL A 108 1.50 -8.73 -2.57
C VAL A 108 1.56 -7.79 -3.77
N SER A 109 1.18 -6.53 -3.57
CA SER A 109 1.21 -5.50 -4.62
C SER A 109 2.63 -5.19 -5.07
N SER A 110 3.57 -5.07 -4.12
CA SER A 110 4.99 -4.83 -4.38
C SER A 110 5.62 -5.95 -5.21
N PHE A 111 5.35 -7.19 -4.85
CA PHE A 111 5.81 -8.35 -5.60
C PHE A 111 5.23 -8.39 -7.01
N ALA A 112 3.92 -8.21 -7.17
CA ALA A 112 3.24 -8.22 -8.46
C ALA A 112 3.75 -7.12 -9.40
N LEU A 113 4.13 -5.95 -8.86
CA LEU A 113 4.57 -4.78 -9.62
C LEU A 113 6.10 -4.67 -9.74
N GLY A 114 6.86 -5.49 -9.00
CA GLY A 114 8.31 -5.45 -8.98
C GLY A 114 8.87 -4.20 -8.28
N SER A 115 8.26 -3.81 -7.17
CA SER A 115 8.70 -2.71 -6.31
C SER A 115 9.34 -3.26 -5.04
N ASN A 116 10.60 -2.93 -4.80
CA ASN A 116 11.28 -3.36 -3.58
C ASN A 116 11.11 -2.40 -2.40
N THR A 117 10.67 -1.18 -2.68
CA THR A 117 10.48 -0.14 -1.67
C THR A 117 9.10 0.48 -1.81
N SER A 118 8.38 0.59 -0.71
CA SER A 118 7.01 1.07 -0.67
C SER A 118 6.82 2.11 0.43
N TYR A 119 5.89 3.02 0.21
CA TYR A 119 5.56 4.07 1.17
C TYR A 119 4.08 4.05 1.50
N ILE A 120 3.76 4.24 2.77
CA ILE A 120 2.42 4.59 3.24
C ILE A 120 2.45 6.10 3.49
N TYR A 121 1.82 6.88 2.62
CA TYR A 121 1.68 8.31 2.83
C TYR A 121 0.40 8.58 3.61
N ILE A 122 0.56 8.95 4.89
CA ILE A 122 -0.53 9.15 5.85
C ILE A 122 -0.69 10.64 6.19
N ARG A 123 -1.93 11.09 6.38
CA ARG A 123 -2.18 12.47 6.79
C ARG A 123 -1.57 12.79 8.16
N GLY A 124 -1.09 14.02 8.32
CA GLY A 124 -0.36 14.45 9.50
C GLY A 124 -1.12 14.35 10.82
N GLU A 125 -2.46 14.42 10.77
CA GLU A 125 -3.32 14.37 11.95
C GLU A 125 -3.51 12.96 12.53
N TYR A 126 -3.06 11.91 11.81
CA TYR A 126 -3.16 10.53 12.28
C TYR A 126 -1.88 10.06 12.98
N ASP A 127 -1.42 10.82 13.97
CA ASP A 127 -0.18 10.58 14.71
C ASP A 127 -0.15 9.18 15.34
N TRP A 128 -1.18 8.88 16.13
CA TRP A 128 -1.29 7.57 16.80
C TRP A 128 -1.40 6.39 15.83
N VAL A 129 -1.97 6.60 14.64
CA VAL A 129 -2.05 5.55 13.61
C VAL A 129 -0.68 5.30 12.99
N THR A 130 0.14 6.35 12.88
CA THR A 130 1.53 6.22 12.44
C THR A 130 2.31 5.30 13.37
N ASP A 131 2.21 5.51 14.69
CA ASP A 131 2.87 4.65 15.69
C ASP A 131 2.42 3.19 15.56
N ILE A 132 1.11 2.95 15.39
CA ILE A 132 0.56 1.60 15.18
C ILE A 132 1.12 0.94 13.90
N LEU A 133 1.24 1.70 12.81
CA LEU A 133 1.81 1.20 11.56
C LEU A 133 3.29 0.89 11.70
N ASP A 134 4.05 1.75 12.38
CA ASP A 134 5.48 1.54 12.61
C ASP A 134 5.72 0.30 13.49
N GLU A 135 4.94 0.09 14.56
CA GLU A 135 4.96 -1.13 15.36
C GLU A 135 4.69 -2.37 14.49
N ALA A 136 3.63 -2.36 13.69
CA ALA A 136 3.27 -3.49 12.84
C ALA A 136 4.32 -3.76 11.74
N ILE A 137 4.97 -2.74 11.21
CA ILE A 137 6.09 -2.87 10.25
C ILE A 137 7.29 -3.53 10.94
N VAL A 138 7.62 -3.13 12.18
CA VAL A 138 8.69 -3.76 12.96
C VAL A 138 8.36 -5.23 13.24
N GLU A 139 7.13 -5.55 13.64
CA GLU A 139 6.69 -6.94 13.84
C GLU A 139 6.80 -7.76 12.55
N ALA A 140 6.36 -7.21 11.42
CA ALA A 140 6.46 -7.87 10.11
C ALA A 140 7.92 -8.12 9.71
N ARG A 141 8.81 -7.15 9.95
CA ARG A 141 10.25 -7.27 9.65
C ARG A 141 10.91 -8.33 10.54
N ASN A 142 10.64 -8.34 11.83
CA ASN A 142 11.18 -9.32 12.77
C ASN A 142 10.76 -10.76 12.44
N ASN A 143 9.63 -10.91 11.77
CA ASN A 143 9.10 -12.21 11.33
C ASN A 143 9.41 -12.55 9.84
N GLY A 144 10.31 -11.78 9.20
CA GLY A 144 10.83 -12.06 7.86
C GLY A 144 9.85 -11.76 6.72
N TRP A 145 8.78 -10.98 6.96
CA TRP A 145 7.86 -10.53 5.93
C TRP A 145 8.31 -9.25 5.23
N LEU A 146 9.26 -8.53 5.83
CA LEU A 146 9.88 -7.35 5.26
C LEU A 146 11.40 -7.44 5.37
N GLY A 147 12.12 -6.74 4.49
CA GLY A 147 13.57 -6.70 4.39
C GLY A 147 14.09 -7.46 3.19
N LYS A 148 15.26 -8.10 3.34
CA LYS A 148 15.92 -8.86 2.28
C LYS A 148 15.39 -10.29 2.20
N ASN A 149 15.25 -10.78 0.95
CA ASN A 149 14.90 -12.18 0.68
C ASN A 149 13.71 -12.67 1.54
N ILE A 150 12.60 -11.94 1.52
CA ILE A 150 11.44 -12.23 2.38
C ILE A 150 10.97 -13.69 2.21
N GLN A 151 10.79 -14.38 3.33
CA GLN A 151 10.39 -15.80 3.38
C GLN A 151 11.20 -16.71 2.44
N GLY A 152 12.46 -16.37 2.11
CA GLY A 152 13.31 -17.16 1.23
C GLY A 152 12.93 -17.11 -0.26
N SER A 153 12.12 -16.17 -0.67
CA SER A 153 11.58 -16.05 -2.04
C SER A 153 12.54 -15.42 -3.06
N GLY A 154 13.68 -14.88 -2.61
CA GLY A 154 14.56 -14.06 -3.44
C GLY A 154 14.07 -12.63 -3.66
N PHE A 155 12.90 -12.26 -3.15
CA PHE A 155 12.34 -10.93 -3.28
C PHE A 155 12.66 -10.05 -2.05
N ASP A 156 13.13 -8.84 -2.30
CA ASP A 156 13.34 -7.83 -1.26
C ASP A 156 12.11 -6.93 -1.21
N CYS A 157 11.61 -6.66 -0.01
CA CYS A 157 10.47 -5.76 0.17
C CYS A 157 10.63 -4.95 1.45
N ASP A 158 10.55 -3.64 1.35
CA ASP A 158 10.52 -2.77 2.53
C ASP A 158 9.40 -1.74 2.44
N ILE A 159 8.85 -1.37 3.60
CA ILE A 159 7.74 -0.43 3.73
C ILE A 159 8.13 0.65 4.72
N HIS A 160 7.89 1.91 4.35
CA HIS A 160 8.13 3.08 5.17
C HIS A 160 6.86 3.90 5.34
N VAL A 161 6.63 4.46 6.52
CA VAL A 161 5.55 5.42 6.75
C VAL A 161 6.08 6.83 6.52
N GLN A 162 5.37 7.61 5.73
CA GLN A 162 5.67 9.02 5.51
C GLN A 162 4.46 9.86 5.92
N ARG A 163 4.66 10.73 6.90
CA ARG A 163 3.61 11.64 7.36
C ARG A 163 3.53 12.88 6.47
N GLY A 164 2.32 13.21 6.04
CA GLY A 164 2.01 14.49 5.45
C GLY A 164 1.98 15.61 6.50
N ALA A 165 1.88 16.85 6.04
CA ALA A 165 1.81 18.05 6.88
C ALA A 165 0.37 18.59 7.05
N GLY A 166 -0.67 17.75 6.85
CA GLY A 166 -2.08 18.10 7.06
C GLY A 166 -2.74 18.85 5.89
N ALA A 167 -2.14 18.88 4.71
CA ALA A 167 -2.73 19.52 3.55
C ALA A 167 -3.69 18.56 2.83
N TYR A 168 -4.98 18.88 2.76
CA TYR A 168 -6.02 18.14 2.04
C TYR A 168 -5.62 17.79 0.61
N ILE A 169 -4.98 18.74 -0.10
CA ILE A 169 -4.58 18.56 -1.49
C ILE A 169 -3.56 17.42 -1.69
N CYS A 170 -2.84 17.00 -0.65
CA CYS A 170 -1.91 15.88 -0.71
C CYS A 170 -2.60 14.51 -0.82
N GLY A 171 -3.93 14.44 -0.73
CA GLY A 171 -4.72 13.29 -1.16
C GLY A 171 -4.81 13.14 -2.69
N GLU A 172 -4.53 14.20 -3.46
CA GLU A 172 -4.37 14.12 -4.91
C GLU A 172 -3.00 13.48 -5.25
N GLU A 173 -2.99 12.52 -6.18
CA GLU A 173 -1.82 11.67 -6.45
C GLU A 173 -0.55 12.45 -6.77
N THR A 174 -0.61 13.54 -7.53
CA THR A 174 0.58 14.30 -7.93
C THR A 174 1.06 15.27 -6.85
N ALA A 175 0.15 15.84 -6.06
CA ALA A 175 0.49 16.63 -4.88
C ALA A 175 1.14 15.77 -3.79
N LEU A 176 0.62 14.55 -3.60
CA LEU A 176 1.22 13.56 -2.72
C LEU A 176 2.67 13.26 -3.13
N LEU A 177 2.93 13.04 -4.43
CA LEU A 177 4.27 12.77 -4.95
C LEU A 177 5.21 13.96 -4.72
N GLU A 178 4.76 15.20 -4.97
CA GLU A 178 5.55 16.39 -4.67
C GLU A 178 5.93 16.45 -3.18
N SER A 179 4.95 16.19 -2.29
CA SER A 179 5.18 16.17 -0.86
C SER A 179 6.15 15.07 -0.43
N LEU A 180 6.01 13.86 -1.01
CA LEU A 180 6.90 12.73 -0.74
C LEU A 180 8.34 13.01 -1.21
N GLU A 181 8.50 13.78 -2.30
CA GLU A 181 9.80 14.28 -2.81
C GLU A 181 10.37 15.45 -1.97
N GLY A 182 9.73 15.83 -0.86
CA GLY A 182 10.19 16.93 0.01
C GLY A 182 9.87 18.32 -0.51
N LYS A 183 8.99 18.42 -1.50
CA LYS A 183 8.55 19.68 -2.10
C LYS A 183 7.19 20.11 -1.52
N ARG A 184 6.78 21.33 -1.81
CA ARG A 184 5.40 21.76 -1.53
C ARG A 184 4.42 20.94 -2.36
N GLY A 185 3.37 20.40 -1.73
CA GLY A 185 2.37 19.53 -2.35
C GLY A 185 1.47 20.25 -3.35
N ASN A 186 2.03 20.72 -4.45
CA ASN A 186 1.27 21.33 -5.55
C ASN A 186 0.94 20.26 -6.60
N PRO A 187 -0.33 20.12 -7.02
CA PRO A 187 -0.70 19.20 -8.09
C PRO A 187 0.03 19.52 -9.40
N ARG A 188 0.39 18.46 -10.13
CA ARG A 188 0.97 18.56 -11.47
C ARG A 188 -0.11 18.54 -12.54
N ILE A 189 0.12 19.24 -13.66
CA ILE A 189 -0.78 19.17 -14.82
C ILE A 189 -0.65 17.80 -15.49
N LYS A 190 -1.78 17.19 -15.84
CA LYS A 190 -1.87 15.92 -16.57
C LYS A 190 -2.38 16.17 -18.00
N PRO A 191 -1.90 15.48 -19.05
CA PRO A 191 -0.80 14.50 -19.06
C PRO A 191 0.59 15.12 -18.88
N PRO A 192 1.64 14.35 -18.52
CA PRO A 192 1.63 12.90 -18.40
C PRO A 192 1.03 12.41 -17.08
N PHE A 193 0.38 11.24 -17.11
CA PHE A 193 -0.11 10.57 -15.91
C PHE A 193 1.04 9.91 -15.15
N PRO A 194 1.00 9.83 -13.80
CA PRO A 194 2.05 9.21 -12.99
C PRO A 194 2.38 7.76 -13.39
N ALA A 195 1.39 7.00 -13.88
CA ALA A 195 1.58 5.65 -14.39
C ALA A 195 2.55 5.56 -15.59
N VAL A 196 2.63 6.62 -16.39
CA VAL A 196 3.43 6.65 -17.62
C VAL A 196 4.78 7.33 -17.37
N LYS A 197 4.79 8.46 -16.65
CA LYS A 197 5.98 9.24 -16.39
C LYS A 197 5.84 10.01 -15.08
N VAL A 198 6.74 9.78 -14.15
CA VAL A 198 6.93 10.62 -12.96
C VAL A 198 8.14 11.50 -13.19
N PHE A 199 8.01 12.79 -12.92
CA PHE A 199 9.08 13.74 -12.96
C PHE A 199 9.92 13.58 -11.69
N GLY A 200 11.19 13.20 -11.84
CA GLY A 200 12.11 12.92 -10.75
C GLY A 200 12.86 11.60 -10.98
N VAL A 201 13.72 11.24 -10.06
CA VAL A 201 14.63 10.09 -10.22
C VAL A 201 13.92 8.74 -10.05
N ALA A 202 12.65 8.74 -9.61
CA ALA A 202 11.90 7.51 -9.33
C ALA A 202 10.46 7.58 -9.82
N ARG A 203 9.91 6.43 -10.23
CA ARG A 203 8.48 6.27 -10.51
C ARG A 203 7.79 5.81 -9.23
N LEU A 204 6.83 6.60 -8.75
CA LEU A 204 6.03 6.33 -7.57
C LEU A 204 4.64 5.84 -7.99
N TRP A 205 4.10 4.86 -7.29
CA TRP A 205 2.80 4.23 -7.55
C TRP A 205 1.96 4.17 -6.31
#